data_c122e12b2eec60079df89d70110bdf24
#
_entry.id   c122e12b2eec60079df89d70110bdf24
#
_cell.length_a   1.000
_cell.length_b   1.000
_cell.length_c   1.000
_cell.angle_alpha   90.00
_cell.angle_beta   90.00
_cell.angle_gamma   90.00
#
_symmetry.space_group_name_H-M   'P 1'
#
loop_
_entity.id
_entity.type
_entity.pdbx_description
1 polymer ?
#
loop_
_entity_poly.entity_id
_entity_poly.type
_entity_poly.pdbx_seq_one_letter_code
_entity_poly.pdbx_strand_id
1 'polypeptide(L)'
;MPHTFRSLAIPATAGIGLRSPHIGEMLTRRPSAGWLEVHAENYMGDGAGVDALERLREIYPLSVHGVGLSLGSARGVDHDHLQRLRKVCERFQPDLVSEHLAWSVADGAYLNDLLPLRYDEEALAIVARNVETVQDTLKRQVLIENLSAYLAFADSSMNEAQFLTELVARTGCGLLLDVNNVQVSAHNLQYDARAFIDTLPAEAIGEIHLAGHATNQVGTDTVLIDDHGSRVPPVVWTLYQHAIDRLGPRPTLIEWDTDVPVLDVLLGEAMWADMLTASIMFNQKQTARQNATTRACLVSTLFEGEARAGMPVLAAFAAAKAARATSVASPPLKERYHVAA
;
A
#
# COMPACT_ATOMS: atom_id res chain seq x y z
N MET A 1 9.61 31.49 14.56
CA MET A 1 10.21 31.13 13.26
C MET A 1 9.77 29.71 12.96
N PRO A 2 9.26 29.37 11.78
CA PRO A 2 8.95 27.99 11.48
C PRO A 2 10.23 27.16 11.57
N HIS A 3 10.21 26.09 12.36
CA HIS A 3 11.30 25.13 12.39
C HIS A 3 11.37 24.47 11.00
N THR A 4 12.44 24.70 10.28
CA THR A 4 12.74 23.95 9.06
C THR A 4 13.40 22.64 9.48
N PHE A 5 12.62 21.55 9.52
CA PHE A 5 13.19 20.24 9.69
C PHE A 5 14.07 19.90 8.47
N ARG A 6 15.19 19.24 8.72
CA ARG A 6 15.97 18.63 7.64
C ARG A 6 15.08 17.57 7.00
N SER A 7 14.78 17.67 5.71
CA SER A 7 14.04 16.63 4.99
C SER A 7 14.83 15.31 5.10
N LEU A 8 14.29 14.39 5.88
CA LEU A 8 14.75 13.02 5.99
C LEU A 8 13.77 12.22 5.14
N ALA A 9 14.04 12.05 3.85
CA ALA A 9 13.15 11.29 2.96
C ALA A 9 12.89 9.89 3.55
N ILE A 10 11.63 9.44 3.53
CA ILE A 10 11.26 8.11 3.99
C ILE A 10 11.97 7.06 3.13
N PRO A 11 12.77 6.16 3.75
CA PRO A 11 13.44 5.09 3.03
C PRO A 11 12.47 3.96 2.67
N ALA A 12 12.79 3.19 1.64
CA ALA A 12 12.05 1.97 1.29
C ALA A 12 12.40 0.81 2.26
N THR A 13 12.24 1.05 3.55
CA THR A 13 12.44 0.12 4.68
C THR A 13 11.22 0.14 5.58
N ALA A 14 11.20 -0.72 6.59
CA ALA A 14 10.09 -0.79 7.53
C ALA A 14 10.11 0.35 8.55
N GLY A 15 8.96 0.98 8.74
CA GLY A 15 8.61 1.91 9.79
C GLY A 15 7.62 1.30 10.78
N ILE A 16 7.27 2.08 11.80
CA ILE A 16 6.29 1.68 12.83
C ILE A 16 5.25 2.78 13.07
N GLY A 17 4.01 2.36 13.30
CA GLY A 17 2.97 3.24 13.81
C GLY A 17 3.30 3.69 15.23
N LEU A 18 3.56 4.99 15.41
CA LEU A 18 3.87 5.56 16.71
C LEU A 18 2.58 5.72 17.52
N ARG A 19 2.46 4.99 18.60
CA ARG A 19 1.33 5.10 19.55
C ARG A 19 1.81 5.67 20.88
N SER A 20 0.89 6.31 21.62
CA SER A 20 1.22 7.02 22.88
C SER A 20 2.08 6.23 23.87
N PRO A 21 1.87 4.91 24.11
CA PRO A 21 2.71 4.14 25.02
C PRO A 21 4.18 4.09 24.63
N HIS A 22 4.51 4.23 23.35
CA HIS A 22 5.88 4.10 22.86
C HIS A 22 6.67 5.41 22.89
N ILE A 23 6.02 6.58 22.97
CA ILE A 23 6.65 7.90 22.81
C ILE A 23 7.84 8.09 23.80
N GLY A 24 7.62 7.79 25.07
CA GLY A 24 8.66 7.94 26.09
C GLY A 24 9.89 7.08 25.84
N GLU A 25 9.67 5.86 25.41
CA GLU A 25 10.71 4.89 25.11
C GLU A 25 11.45 5.24 23.82
N MET A 26 10.75 5.67 22.78
CA MET A 26 11.34 6.16 21.53
C MET A 26 12.23 7.37 21.75
N LEU A 27 11.84 8.32 22.60
CA LEU A 27 12.65 9.48 22.94
C LEU A 27 13.92 9.13 23.73
N THR A 28 13.86 8.15 24.63
CA THR A 28 14.98 7.78 25.51
C THR A 28 15.94 6.80 24.88
N ARG A 29 15.42 5.71 24.28
CA ARG A 29 16.23 4.64 23.67
C ARG A 29 16.72 4.99 22.27
N ARG A 30 15.94 5.75 21.50
CA ARG A 30 16.18 6.05 20.09
C ARG A 30 16.51 4.79 19.27
N PRO A 31 15.66 3.77 19.29
CA PRO A 31 15.94 2.52 18.60
C PRO A 31 16.03 2.75 17.09
N SER A 32 16.67 1.81 16.39
CA SER A 32 16.68 1.84 14.93
C SER A 32 15.29 1.48 14.41
N ALA A 33 14.59 2.47 13.86
CA ALA A 33 13.37 2.34 13.07
C ALA A 33 13.59 3.10 11.77
N GLY A 34 13.09 2.59 10.65
CA GLY A 34 13.26 3.26 9.36
C GLY A 34 12.61 4.64 9.34
N TRP A 35 11.40 4.72 9.89
CA TRP A 35 10.57 5.93 9.96
C TRP A 35 9.39 5.70 10.90
N LEU A 36 8.65 6.76 11.20
CA LEU A 36 7.48 6.73 12.07
C LEU A 36 6.24 7.19 11.29
N GLU A 37 5.09 6.64 11.65
CA GLU A 37 3.80 7.17 11.24
C GLU A 37 2.95 7.55 12.45
N VAL A 38 2.14 8.59 12.27
CA VAL A 38 1.19 9.06 13.28
C VAL A 38 -0.16 9.35 12.65
N HIS A 39 -1.25 9.14 13.41
CA HIS A 39 -2.56 9.62 13.01
C HIS A 39 -2.62 11.14 13.16
N ALA A 40 -3.00 11.83 12.09
CA ALA A 40 -3.04 13.29 12.02
C ALA A 40 -3.86 13.92 13.14
N GLU A 41 -5.01 13.31 13.44
CA GLU A 41 -6.01 13.82 14.38
C GLU A 41 -5.48 13.94 15.81
N ASN A 42 -4.53 13.08 16.19
CA ASN A 42 -3.88 13.10 17.50
C ASN A 42 -2.95 14.32 17.69
N TYR A 43 -2.61 15.00 16.60
CA TYR A 43 -1.64 16.12 16.58
C TYR A 43 -2.23 17.42 16.05
N MET A 44 -3.54 17.51 15.92
CA MET A 44 -4.25 18.73 15.47
C MET A 44 -4.40 19.79 16.57
N GLY A 45 -4.07 19.46 17.81
CA GLY A 45 -4.05 20.38 18.94
C GLY A 45 -2.64 20.79 19.35
N ASP A 46 -2.50 21.16 20.62
CA ASP A 46 -1.22 21.44 21.28
C ASP A 46 -1.04 20.51 22.48
N GLY A 47 0.16 20.46 23.05
CA GLY A 47 0.46 19.74 24.28
C GLY A 47 1.65 18.79 24.18
N ALA A 48 1.91 18.06 25.25
CA ALA A 48 3.11 17.26 25.43
C ALA A 48 3.34 16.19 24.32
N GLY A 49 2.28 15.66 23.73
CA GLY A 49 2.38 14.71 22.61
C GLY A 49 2.93 15.38 21.35
N VAL A 50 2.50 16.60 21.09
CA VAL A 50 2.98 17.42 19.96
C VAL A 50 4.45 17.80 20.14
N ASP A 51 4.84 18.25 21.33
CA ASP A 51 6.24 18.59 21.67
C ASP A 51 7.15 17.35 21.58
N ALA A 52 6.62 16.18 21.94
CA ALA A 52 7.34 14.92 21.83
C ALA A 52 7.55 14.54 20.36
N LEU A 53 6.53 14.68 19.51
CA LEU A 53 6.62 14.39 18.08
C LEU A 53 7.62 15.33 17.37
N GLU A 54 7.67 16.61 17.73
CA GLU A 54 8.68 17.55 17.20
C GLU A 54 10.10 17.03 17.45
N ARG A 55 10.37 16.56 18.67
CA ARG A 55 11.68 15.99 19.03
C ARG A 55 11.98 14.68 18.31
N LEU A 56 10.96 13.83 18.09
CA LEU A 56 11.12 12.58 17.33
C LEU A 56 11.35 12.86 15.85
N ARG A 57 10.68 13.88 15.28
CA ARG A 57 10.85 14.28 13.88
C ARG A 57 12.28 14.76 13.55
N GLU A 58 13.04 15.24 14.53
CA GLU A 58 14.47 15.56 14.37
C GLU A 58 15.33 14.31 14.13
N ILE A 59 14.81 13.14 14.51
CA ILE A 59 15.56 11.86 14.52
C ILE A 59 15.06 10.94 13.40
N TYR A 60 13.74 10.87 13.19
CA TYR A 60 13.09 9.94 12.29
C TYR A 60 12.35 10.65 11.16
N PRO A 61 12.37 10.10 9.92
CA PRO A 61 11.42 10.46 8.89
C PRO A 61 9.98 10.22 9.37
N LEU A 62 9.01 10.96 8.84
CA LEU A 62 7.63 10.94 9.32
C LEU A 62 6.64 10.81 8.16
N SER A 63 5.70 9.88 8.29
CA SER A 63 4.43 9.84 7.58
C SER A 63 3.31 10.33 8.49
N VAL A 64 2.31 11.00 7.92
CA VAL A 64 1.09 11.44 8.60
C VAL A 64 -0.10 10.80 7.91
N HIS A 65 -0.82 9.98 8.65
CA HIS A 65 -2.00 9.27 8.20
C HIS A 65 -3.27 9.94 8.74
N GLY A 66 -4.15 10.38 7.85
CA GLY A 66 -5.44 10.96 8.18
C GLY A 66 -6.52 9.88 8.25
N VAL A 67 -7.41 10.01 9.22
CA VAL A 67 -8.52 9.05 9.42
C VAL A 67 -9.90 9.73 9.42
N GLY A 68 -9.96 11.04 9.22
CA GLY A 68 -11.20 11.79 9.45
C GLY A 68 -11.69 12.68 8.33
N LEU A 69 -11.02 12.76 7.18
CA LEU A 69 -11.44 13.64 6.08
C LEU A 69 -12.68 13.16 5.35
N SER A 70 -13.02 11.86 5.45
CA SER A 70 -14.22 11.30 4.82
C SER A 70 -14.28 11.59 3.31
N LEU A 71 -13.25 11.15 2.56
CA LEU A 71 -13.08 11.45 1.12
C LEU A 71 -14.27 11.01 0.26
N GLY A 72 -15.04 10.01 0.72
CA GLY A 72 -16.28 9.56 0.07
C GLY A 72 -17.50 10.43 0.31
N SER A 73 -17.40 11.51 1.11
CA SER A 73 -18.52 12.37 1.43
C SER A 73 -19.02 13.14 0.21
N ALA A 74 -20.30 12.96 -0.15
CA ALA A 74 -20.93 13.63 -1.27
C ALA A 74 -20.99 15.17 -1.10
N ARG A 75 -20.99 15.65 0.14
CA ARG A 75 -20.99 17.09 0.48
C ARG A 75 -19.60 17.74 0.40
N GLY A 76 -18.57 16.97 0.09
CA GLY A 76 -17.17 17.41 0.12
C GLY A 76 -16.49 17.15 1.46
N VAL A 77 -15.20 17.45 1.55
CA VAL A 77 -14.42 17.33 2.78
C VAL A 77 -14.74 18.47 3.74
N ASP A 78 -14.66 18.18 5.05
CA ASP A 78 -14.78 19.22 6.07
C ASP A 78 -13.61 20.21 5.98
N HIS A 79 -13.92 21.47 5.69
CA HIS A 79 -12.91 22.50 5.49
C HIS A 79 -12.09 22.79 6.75
N ASP A 80 -12.72 22.82 7.93
CA ASP A 80 -12.05 23.08 9.19
C ASP A 80 -11.13 21.93 9.57
N HIS A 81 -11.55 20.69 9.32
CA HIS A 81 -10.71 19.49 9.50
C HIS A 81 -9.50 19.56 8.55
N LEU A 82 -9.72 19.83 7.26
CA LEU A 82 -8.65 19.94 6.28
C LEU A 82 -7.65 21.06 6.62
N GLN A 83 -8.11 22.20 7.16
CA GLN A 83 -7.20 23.26 7.63
C GLN A 83 -6.38 22.82 8.85
N ARG A 84 -6.94 22.00 9.74
CA ARG A 84 -6.18 21.42 10.86
C ARG A 84 -5.11 20.44 10.35
N LEU A 85 -5.46 19.56 9.41
CA LEU A 85 -4.50 18.67 8.77
C LEU A 85 -3.37 19.46 8.07
N ARG A 86 -3.72 20.55 7.36
CA ARG A 86 -2.72 21.44 6.76
C ARG A 86 -1.73 21.96 7.80
N LYS A 87 -2.22 22.42 8.97
CA LYS A 87 -1.35 22.90 10.05
C LYS A 87 -0.42 21.80 10.59
N VAL A 88 -0.91 20.55 10.71
CA VAL A 88 -0.07 19.39 11.06
C VAL A 88 1.04 19.20 10.02
N CYS A 89 0.69 19.23 8.73
CA CYS A 89 1.67 19.12 7.65
C CYS A 89 2.67 20.28 7.63
N GLU A 90 2.22 21.51 7.86
CA GLU A 90 3.10 22.68 7.95
C GLU A 90 4.04 22.63 9.17
N ARG A 91 3.55 22.08 10.29
CA ARG A 91 4.31 21.98 11.55
C ARG A 91 5.38 20.91 11.48
N PHE A 92 5.02 19.70 11.07
CA PHE A 92 5.90 18.52 11.12
C PHE A 92 6.61 18.24 9.80
N GLN A 93 6.17 18.81 8.69
CA GLN A 93 6.72 18.60 7.35
C GLN A 93 6.92 17.09 7.04
N PRO A 94 5.85 16.27 7.11
CA PRO A 94 5.95 14.84 6.85
C PRO A 94 6.39 14.59 5.42
N ASP A 95 7.02 13.46 5.18
CA ASP A 95 7.44 13.05 3.83
C ASP A 95 6.27 12.45 3.05
N LEU A 96 5.40 11.70 3.72
CA LEU A 96 4.15 11.15 3.16
C LEU A 96 2.94 11.68 3.94
N VAL A 97 1.82 11.75 3.25
CA VAL A 97 0.50 12.02 3.82
C VAL A 97 -0.49 11.09 3.15
N SER A 98 -1.29 10.38 3.93
CA SER A 98 -2.28 9.41 3.47
C SER A 98 -3.65 9.64 4.09
N GLU A 99 -4.68 9.05 3.48
CA GLU A 99 -6.07 9.08 3.95
C GLU A 99 -6.85 7.91 3.33
N HIS A 100 -7.92 7.48 4.01
CA HIS A 100 -8.73 6.34 3.59
C HIS A 100 -9.69 6.63 2.44
N LEU A 101 -9.92 5.61 1.59
CA LEU A 101 -11.01 5.59 0.61
C LEU A 101 -12.34 5.28 1.29
N ALA A 102 -12.80 6.14 2.18
CA ALA A 102 -13.96 5.91 3.02
C ALA A 102 -14.86 7.13 3.12
N TRP A 103 -16.05 6.92 3.64
CA TRP A 103 -16.84 8.00 4.23
C TRP A 103 -17.15 7.69 5.69
N SER A 104 -17.11 8.72 6.52
CA SER A 104 -17.35 8.65 7.97
C SER A 104 -18.21 9.80 8.50
N VAL A 105 -18.68 10.68 7.60
CA VAL A 105 -19.51 11.83 7.96
C VAL A 105 -20.82 11.80 7.20
N ALA A 106 -21.94 11.75 7.92
CA ALA A 106 -23.29 11.84 7.37
C ALA A 106 -24.12 12.88 8.14
N ASP A 107 -24.75 13.81 7.42
CA ASP A 107 -25.64 14.84 8.00
C ASP A 107 -25.04 15.66 9.16
N GLY A 108 -23.72 15.87 9.13
CA GLY A 108 -22.99 16.58 10.17
C GLY A 108 -22.65 15.74 11.40
N ALA A 109 -22.98 14.45 11.41
CA ALA A 109 -22.55 13.50 12.42
C ALA A 109 -21.32 12.75 11.96
N TYR A 110 -20.28 12.69 12.79
CA TYR A 110 -19.13 11.84 12.59
C TYR A 110 -19.44 10.43 13.09
N LEU A 111 -19.24 9.46 12.23
CA LEU A 111 -19.39 8.04 12.53
C LEU A 111 -17.99 7.51 12.86
N ASN A 112 -17.85 6.83 13.99
CA ASN A 112 -16.57 6.23 14.39
C ASN A 112 -16.31 4.93 13.60
N ASP A 113 -16.41 5.00 12.29
CA ASP A 113 -16.20 3.88 11.39
C ASP A 113 -15.82 4.37 9.99
N LEU A 114 -15.09 3.55 9.26
CA LEU A 114 -14.71 3.77 7.88
C LEU A 114 -15.68 3.00 6.97
N LEU A 115 -16.67 3.69 6.41
CA LEU A 115 -17.71 3.05 5.65
C LEU A 115 -17.34 2.94 4.17
N PRO A 116 -17.64 1.78 3.52
CA PRO A 116 -17.32 1.54 2.14
C PRO A 116 -18.20 2.37 1.20
N LEU A 117 -17.69 2.56 -0.02
CA LEU A 117 -18.37 3.27 -1.10
C LEU A 117 -19.03 2.27 -2.06
N ARG A 118 -20.07 2.73 -2.75
CA ARG A 118 -20.49 2.10 -3.99
C ARG A 118 -19.46 2.47 -5.07
N TYR A 119 -18.79 1.48 -5.64
CA TYR A 119 -17.76 1.72 -6.65
C TYR A 119 -18.42 1.90 -8.02
N ASP A 120 -18.75 3.15 -8.35
CA ASP A 120 -19.31 3.59 -9.62
C ASP A 120 -18.76 4.96 -10.06
N GLU A 121 -19.17 5.42 -11.22
CA GLU A 121 -18.70 6.68 -11.79
C GLU A 121 -19.11 7.91 -10.98
N GLU A 122 -20.28 7.88 -10.33
CA GLU A 122 -20.76 8.98 -9.49
C GLU A 122 -19.89 9.12 -8.23
N ALA A 123 -19.67 8.02 -7.52
CA ALA A 123 -18.79 8.00 -6.34
C ALA A 123 -17.35 8.36 -6.73
N LEU A 124 -16.85 7.86 -7.86
CA LEU A 124 -15.52 8.18 -8.37
C LEU A 124 -15.35 9.68 -8.64
N ALA A 125 -16.34 10.33 -9.25
CA ALA A 125 -16.31 11.77 -9.48
C ALA A 125 -16.34 12.58 -8.16
N ILE A 126 -17.06 12.10 -7.14
CA ILE A 126 -17.09 12.70 -5.81
C ILE A 126 -15.72 12.59 -5.13
N VAL A 127 -15.18 11.39 -5.05
CA VAL A 127 -13.89 11.13 -4.41
C VAL A 127 -12.77 11.89 -5.12
N ALA A 128 -12.74 11.87 -6.46
CA ALA A 128 -11.73 12.59 -7.24
C ALA A 128 -11.72 14.09 -6.90
N ARG A 129 -12.88 14.75 -6.89
CA ARG A 129 -13.00 16.16 -6.50
C ARG A 129 -12.51 16.41 -5.07
N ASN A 130 -12.81 15.51 -4.13
CA ASN A 130 -12.40 15.65 -2.75
C ASN A 130 -10.88 15.48 -2.62
N VAL A 131 -10.29 14.49 -3.29
CA VAL A 131 -8.83 14.28 -3.35
C VAL A 131 -8.12 15.49 -3.96
N GLU A 132 -8.61 16.04 -5.07
CA GLU A 132 -8.07 17.26 -5.68
C GLU A 132 -8.12 18.43 -4.69
N THR A 133 -9.23 18.61 -3.97
CA THR A 133 -9.37 19.66 -2.93
C THR A 133 -8.32 19.50 -1.83
N VAL A 134 -8.07 18.27 -1.38
CA VAL A 134 -7.06 17.96 -0.36
C VAL A 134 -5.65 18.24 -0.89
N GLN A 135 -5.31 17.72 -2.07
CA GLN A 135 -3.99 17.95 -2.70
C GLN A 135 -3.73 19.43 -2.95
N ASP A 136 -4.75 20.16 -3.43
CA ASP A 136 -4.65 21.59 -3.65
C ASP A 136 -4.46 22.39 -2.36
N THR A 137 -5.10 21.96 -1.27
CA THR A 137 -4.96 22.63 0.04
C THR A 137 -3.59 22.34 0.66
N LEU A 138 -3.13 21.09 0.58
CA LEU A 138 -1.85 20.66 1.16
C LEU A 138 -0.65 20.98 0.26
N LYS A 139 -0.90 21.32 -1.02
CA LYS A 139 0.14 21.57 -2.05
C LYS A 139 1.10 20.39 -2.24
N ARG A 140 0.56 19.19 -2.16
CA ARG A 140 1.32 17.94 -2.30
C ARG A 140 0.42 16.79 -2.73
N GLN A 141 1.03 15.74 -3.27
CA GLN A 141 0.37 14.46 -3.48
C GLN A 141 -0.04 13.84 -2.14
N VAL A 142 -1.19 13.20 -2.09
CA VAL A 142 -1.63 12.35 -0.99
C VAL A 142 -1.74 10.92 -1.45
N LEU A 143 -1.59 9.96 -0.53
CA LEU A 143 -1.79 8.54 -0.77
C LEU A 143 -3.20 8.17 -0.33
N ILE A 144 -3.89 7.39 -1.15
CA ILE A 144 -5.24 6.90 -0.84
C ILE A 144 -5.16 5.42 -0.51
N GLU A 145 -5.70 5.06 0.65
CA GLU A 145 -5.66 3.72 1.19
C GLU A 145 -6.91 2.91 0.83
N ASN A 146 -6.71 1.63 0.45
CA ASN A 146 -7.76 0.65 0.29
C ASN A 146 -8.33 0.22 1.65
N LEU A 147 -9.65 0.04 1.71
CA LEU A 147 -10.35 -0.30 2.95
C LEU A 147 -10.38 -1.80 3.25
N SER A 148 -10.63 -2.10 4.54
CA SER A 148 -11.24 -3.37 4.94
C SER A 148 -12.75 -3.30 4.75
N ALA A 149 -13.32 -4.27 3.99
CA ALA A 149 -14.73 -4.27 3.66
C ALA A 149 -15.46 -5.51 4.19
N TYR A 150 -16.65 -5.26 4.77
CA TYR A 150 -17.53 -6.29 5.31
C TYR A 150 -18.79 -6.49 4.47
N LEU A 151 -19.02 -5.59 3.53
CA LEU A 151 -20.14 -5.63 2.59
C LEU A 151 -19.71 -5.04 1.24
N ALA A 152 -20.38 -5.45 0.19
CA ALA A 152 -20.26 -4.87 -1.15
C ALA A 152 -21.63 -4.43 -1.64
N PHE A 153 -21.66 -3.34 -2.43
CA PHE A 153 -22.89 -2.88 -3.06
C PHE A 153 -23.12 -3.65 -4.36
N ALA A 154 -24.26 -4.31 -4.48
CA ALA A 154 -24.58 -5.17 -5.64
C ALA A 154 -24.66 -4.42 -6.98
N ASP A 155 -24.92 -3.12 -6.92
CA ASP A 155 -25.02 -2.22 -8.09
C ASP A 155 -23.72 -1.46 -8.39
N SER A 156 -22.59 -1.83 -7.76
CA SER A 156 -21.28 -1.32 -8.14
C SER A 156 -20.94 -1.71 -9.58
N SER A 157 -20.50 -0.75 -10.40
CA SER A 157 -20.13 -0.98 -11.80
C SER A 157 -18.66 -1.35 -12.01
N MET A 158 -17.83 -1.24 -10.97
CA MET A 158 -16.42 -1.62 -10.95
C MET A 158 -16.03 -2.18 -9.58
N ASN A 159 -14.91 -2.89 -9.49
CA ASN A 159 -14.35 -3.30 -8.22
C ASN A 159 -13.44 -2.21 -7.63
N GLU A 160 -13.03 -2.36 -6.35
CA GLU A 160 -12.20 -1.38 -5.65
C GLU A 160 -10.86 -1.12 -6.33
N ALA A 161 -10.17 -2.17 -6.82
CA ALA A 161 -8.88 -2.01 -7.49
C ALA A 161 -9.00 -1.20 -8.80
N GLN A 162 -10.10 -1.40 -9.54
CA GLN A 162 -10.42 -0.59 -10.72
C GLN A 162 -10.73 0.86 -10.33
N PHE A 163 -11.51 1.05 -9.26
CA PHE A 163 -11.84 2.38 -8.74
C PHE A 163 -10.59 3.16 -8.34
N LEU A 164 -9.68 2.55 -7.58
CA LEU A 164 -8.40 3.14 -7.19
C LEU A 164 -7.53 3.47 -8.40
N THR A 165 -7.47 2.59 -9.39
CA THR A 165 -6.71 2.81 -10.63
C THR A 165 -7.24 4.03 -11.39
N GLU A 166 -8.55 4.15 -11.55
CA GLU A 166 -9.19 5.29 -12.19
C GLU A 166 -9.02 6.57 -11.37
N LEU A 167 -9.08 6.49 -10.04
CA LEU A 167 -8.85 7.63 -9.15
C LEU A 167 -7.43 8.20 -9.34
N VAL A 168 -6.42 7.32 -9.35
CA VAL A 168 -5.02 7.70 -9.63
C VAL A 168 -4.91 8.39 -11.00
N ALA A 169 -5.53 7.81 -12.03
CA ALA A 169 -5.48 8.37 -13.39
C ALA A 169 -6.10 9.78 -13.47
N ARG A 170 -7.15 10.05 -12.69
CA ARG A 170 -7.86 11.35 -12.68
C ARG A 170 -7.18 12.43 -11.87
N THR A 171 -6.66 12.06 -10.69
CA THR A 171 -6.22 13.04 -9.69
C THR A 171 -4.71 13.13 -9.54
N GLY A 172 -3.98 12.13 -10.06
CA GLY A 172 -2.54 12.00 -9.82
C GLY A 172 -2.19 11.72 -8.35
N CYS A 173 -3.13 11.25 -7.52
CA CYS A 173 -2.83 10.79 -6.16
C CYS A 173 -1.94 9.54 -6.21
N GLY A 174 -1.24 9.26 -5.11
CA GLY A 174 -0.62 7.96 -4.90
C GLY A 174 -1.57 7.01 -4.20
N LEU A 175 -1.10 5.79 -3.96
CA LEU A 175 -1.81 4.78 -3.19
C LEU A 175 -0.98 4.34 -1.98
N LEU A 176 -1.65 4.14 -0.86
CA LEU A 176 -1.21 3.34 0.25
C LEU A 176 -1.88 1.98 0.11
N LEU A 177 -1.06 0.93 -0.02
CA LEU A 177 -1.54 -0.44 -0.10
C LEU A 177 -1.53 -1.06 1.30
N ASP A 178 -2.69 -1.13 1.97
CA ASP A 178 -2.81 -1.97 3.16
C ASP A 178 -3.10 -3.42 2.75
N VAL A 179 -2.12 -4.29 3.02
CA VAL A 179 -2.16 -5.72 2.66
C VAL A 179 -3.05 -6.50 3.61
N ASN A 180 -3.21 -6.05 4.88
CA ASN A 180 -4.15 -6.64 5.82
C ASN A 180 -5.60 -6.36 5.39
N ASN A 181 -5.90 -5.12 4.97
CA ASN A 181 -7.20 -4.72 4.46
C ASN A 181 -7.58 -5.52 3.20
N VAL A 182 -6.60 -5.74 2.30
CA VAL A 182 -6.80 -6.64 1.15
C VAL A 182 -7.16 -8.05 1.61
N GLN A 183 -6.44 -8.60 2.61
CA GLN A 183 -6.72 -9.95 3.13
C GLN A 183 -8.09 -10.04 3.79
N VAL A 184 -8.45 -9.07 4.63
CA VAL A 184 -9.74 -8.99 5.32
C VAL A 184 -10.87 -8.93 4.30
N SER A 185 -10.79 -8.01 3.36
CA SER A 185 -11.80 -7.83 2.31
C SER A 185 -11.91 -9.05 1.40
N ALA A 186 -10.78 -9.61 0.96
CA ALA A 186 -10.76 -10.79 0.09
C ALA A 186 -11.41 -12.00 0.75
N HIS A 187 -11.16 -12.20 2.05
CA HIS A 187 -11.81 -13.26 2.81
C HIS A 187 -13.32 -13.02 2.97
N ASN A 188 -13.70 -11.83 3.40
CA ASN A 188 -15.10 -11.51 3.72
C ASN A 188 -15.98 -11.43 2.45
N LEU A 189 -15.43 -10.93 1.34
CA LEU A 189 -16.15 -10.74 0.08
C LEU A 189 -15.84 -11.81 -0.99
N GLN A 190 -15.00 -12.80 -0.65
CA GLN A 190 -14.69 -13.97 -1.49
C GLN A 190 -14.10 -13.61 -2.86
N TYR A 191 -13.06 -12.75 -2.89
CA TYR A 191 -12.29 -12.47 -4.10
C TYR A 191 -10.80 -12.83 -3.96
N ASP A 192 -10.05 -12.79 -5.05
CA ASP A 192 -8.61 -13.11 -5.06
C ASP A 192 -7.78 -11.88 -4.64
N ALA A 193 -7.17 -11.96 -3.45
CA ALA A 193 -6.31 -10.92 -2.90
C ALA A 193 -5.08 -10.60 -3.78
N ARG A 194 -4.50 -11.60 -4.44
CA ARG A 194 -3.35 -11.38 -5.34
C ARG A 194 -3.78 -10.64 -6.61
N ALA A 195 -4.90 -11.04 -7.19
CA ALA A 195 -5.45 -10.37 -8.35
C ALA A 195 -5.80 -8.90 -8.06
N PHE A 196 -6.25 -8.58 -6.84
CA PHE A 196 -6.42 -7.20 -6.38
C PHE A 196 -5.10 -6.43 -6.45
N ILE A 197 -4.04 -6.94 -5.80
CA ILE A 197 -2.71 -6.32 -5.80
C ILE A 197 -2.17 -6.18 -7.22
N ASP A 198 -2.38 -7.19 -8.08
CA ASP A 198 -1.89 -7.20 -9.47
C ASP A 198 -2.59 -6.18 -10.36
N THR A 199 -3.79 -5.75 -10.01
CA THR A 199 -4.55 -4.73 -10.76
C THR A 199 -4.06 -3.31 -10.49
N LEU A 200 -3.54 -3.02 -9.28
CA LEU A 200 -3.13 -1.67 -8.90
C LEU A 200 -1.95 -1.15 -9.72
N PRO A 201 -1.90 0.15 -10.08
CA PRO A 201 -0.76 0.75 -10.78
C PRO A 201 0.48 0.77 -9.89
N ALA A 202 1.48 -0.02 -10.24
CA ALA A 202 2.68 -0.24 -9.41
C ALA A 202 3.44 1.05 -9.08
N GLU A 203 3.46 1.99 -10.03
CA GLU A 203 4.11 3.29 -9.89
C GLU A 203 3.41 4.24 -8.94
N ALA A 204 2.12 4.02 -8.68
CA ALA A 204 1.34 4.84 -7.75
C ALA A 204 1.48 4.40 -6.29
N ILE A 205 1.94 3.17 -6.02
CA ILE A 205 2.12 2.67 -4.65
C ILE A 205 3.30 3.38 -3.99
N GLY A 206 2.99 4.30 -3.08
CA GLY A 206 3.98 5.07 -2.32
C GLY A 206 4.31 4.47 -0.96
N GLU A 207 3.41 3.69 -0.38
CA GLU A 207 3.49 3.12 0.96
C GLU A 207 2.75 1.79 1.02
N ILE A 208 3.16 0.90 1.94
CA ILE A 208 2.51 -0.37 2.24
C ILE A 208 2.26 -0.45 3.74
N HIS A 209 1.04 -0.82 4.17
CA HIS A 209 0.72 -1.16 5.55
C HIS A 209 0.61 -2.67 5.75
N LEU A 210 1.05 -3.13 6.92
CA LEU A 210 0.95 -4.50 7.41
C LEU A 210 0.43 -4.47 8.84
N ALA A 211 -0.64 -5.21 9.08
CA ALA A 211 -1.27 -5.31 10.40
C ALA A 211 -1.75 -6.74 10.69
N GLY A 212 -2.17 -6.98 11.91
CA GLY A 212 -2.93 -8.16 12.27
C GLY A 212 -4.43 -7.91 12.22
N HIS A 213 -5.22 -8.99 12.24
CA HIS A 213 -6.67 -8.93 12.27
C HIS A 213 -7.24 -9.99 13.23
N ALA A 214 -8.42 -9.70 13.77
CA ALA A 214 -9.16 -10.66 14.57
C ALA A 214 -10.03 -11.57 13.69
N THR A 215 -10.43 -12.71 14.25
CA THR A 215 -11.35 -13.66 13.63
C THR A 215 -12.60 -13.77 14.48
N ASN A 216 -13.76 -13.56 13.89
CA ASN A 216 -15.06 -13.71 14.54
C ASN A 216 -15.90 -14.79 13.85
N GLN A 217 -16.69 -15.53 14.64
CA GLN A 217 -17.63 -16.53 14.11
C GLN A 217 -19.04 -15.94 14.13
N VAL A 218 -19.68 -15.93 12.94
CA VAL A 218 -21.07 -15.47 12.78
C VAL A 218 -21.88 -16.64 12.21
N GLY A 219 -22.53 -17.40 13.09
CA GLY A 219 -23.17 -18.65 12.71
C GLY A 219 -22.17 -19.70 12.26
N THR A 220 -22.23 -20.13 10.99
CA THR A 220 -21.29 -21.07 10.37
C THR A 220 -20.13 -20.36 9.68
N ASP A 221 -20.21 -19.07 9.51
CA ASP A 221 -19.26 -18.30 8.70
C ASP A 221 -18.19 -17.64 9.60
N THR A 222 -16.99 -17.59 9.06
CA THR A 222 -15.86 -16.89 9.69
C THR A 222 -15.73 -15.52 9.04
N VAL A 223 -15.72 -14.47 9.86
CA VAL A 223 -15.51 -13.08 9.41
C VAL A 223 -14.19 -12.59 9.99
N LEU A 224 -13.34 -12.03 9.16
CA LEU A 224 -12.14 -11.35 9.62
C LEU A 224 -12.49 -9.90 9.99
N ILE A 225 -11.96 -9.45 11.13
CA ILE A 225 -12.17 -8.09 11.64
C ILE A 225 -10.84 -7.35 11.62
N ASP A 226 -10.85 -6.21 10.99
CA ASP A 226 -9.70 -5.32 10.88
C ASP A 226 -9.56 -4.51 12.18
N ASP A 227 -8.90 -5.07 13.16
CA ASP A 227 -8.72 -4.49 14.49
C ASP A 227 -7.29 -4.01 14.77
N HIS A 228 -6.34 -4.36 13.90
CA HIS A 228 -4.91 -4.05 14.06
C HIS A 228 -4.39 -4.34 15.48
N GLY A 229 -4.90 -5.43 16.09
CA GLY A 229 -4.65 -5.76 17.50
C GLY A 229 -3.70 -6.93 17.73
N SER A 230 -3.08 -7.46 16.69
CA SER A 230 -2.24 -8.65 16.78
C SER A 230 -1.02 -8.58 15.86
N ARG A 231 -0.14 -9.59 15.96
CA ARG A 231 0.97 -9.76 15.01
C ARG A 231 0.45 -9.95 13.60
N VAL A 232 1.24 -9.51 12.64
CA VAL A 232 0.98 -9.77 11.21
C VAL A 232 0.90 -11.29 10.98
N PRO A 233 -0.23 -11.82 10.48
CA PRO A 233 -0.40 -13.26 10.32
C PRO A 233 0.32 -13.79 9.07
N PRO A 234 0.63 -15.10 9.00
CA PRO A 234 1.38 -15.70 7.88
C PRO A 234 0.78 -15.45 6.49
N VAL A 235 -0.55 -15.34 6.41
CA VAL A 235 -1.25 -15.08 5.14
C VAL A 235 -0.95 -13.66 4.64
N VAL A 236 -0.93 -12.66 5.53
CA VAL A 236 -0.59 -11.26 5.20
C VAL A 236 0.89 -11.16 4.80
N TRP A 237 1.79 -11.85 5.50
CA TRP A 237 3.20 -11.95 5.09
C TRP A 237 3.37 -12.57 3.69
N THR A 238 2.55 -13.56 3.35
CA THR A 238 2.58 -14.19 2.01
C THR A 238 2.10 -13.22 0.92
N LEU A 239 1.07 -12.41 1.21
CA LEU A 239 0.61 -11.37 0.30
C LEU A 239 1.63 -10.23 0.19
N TYR A 240 2.28 -9.86 1.29
CA TYR A 240 3.37 -8.88 1.28
C TYR A 240 4.53 -9.33 0.41
N GLN A 241 4.94 -10.62 0.49
CA GLN A 241 5.94 -11.17 -0.43
C GLN A 241 5.53 -10.98 -1.89
N HIS A 242 4.28 -11.29 -2.23
CA HIS A 242 3.74 -11.10 -3.58
C HIS A 242 3.78 -9.60 -3.99
N ALA A 243 3.39 -8.71 -3.09
CA ALA A 243 3.46 -7.27 -3.33
C ALA A 243 4.90 -6.80 -3.60
N ILE A 244 5.87 -7.20 -2.77
CA ILE A 244 7.28 -6.81 -2.96
C ILE A 244 7.89 -7.44 -4.22
N ASP A 245 7.54 -8.68 -4.55
CA ASP A 245 7.99 -9.32 -5.80
C ASP A 245 7.54 -8.51 -7.04
N ARG A 246 6.34 -7.95 -7.01
CA ARG A 246 5.75 -7.17 -8.09
C ARG A 246 6.22 -5.70 -8.09
N LEU A 247 6.20 -5.06 -6.94
CA LEU A 247 6.39 -3.61 -6.79
C LEU A 247 7.86 -3.21 -6.58
N GLY A 248 8.72 -4.15 -6.14
CA GLY A 248 10.00 -3.82 -5.54
C GLY A 248 9.85 -3.21 -4.14
N PRO A 249 10.97 -2.85 -3.48
CA PRO A 249 10.95 -2.25 -2.16
C PRO A 249 10.11 -0.97 -2.10
N ARG A 250 9.28 -0.86 -1.07
CA ARG A 250 8.48 0.33 -0.75
C ARG A 250 8.61 0.64 0.73
N PRO A 251 8.42 1.91 1.16
CA PRO A 251 8.18 2.21 2.57
C PRO A 251 7.07 1.31 3.09
N THR A 252 7.34 0.56 4.16
CA THR A 252 6.41 -0.43 4.72
C THR A 252 6.19 -0.14 6.19
N LEU A 253 4.95 0.05 6.62
CA LEU A 253 4.60 0.27 8.02
C LEU A 253 4.15 -1.02 8.67
N ILE A 254 4.56 -1.23 9.92
CA ILE A 254 3.86 -2.13 10.83
C ILE A 254 2.87 -1.28 11.63
N GLU A 255 1.60 -1.50 11.39
CA GLU A 255 0.52 -0.83 12.08
C GLU A 255 -0.04 -1.69 13.21
N TRP A 256 -0.28 -1.07 14.39
CA TRP A 256 -0.82 -1.75 15.55
C TRP A 256 -1.59 -0.76 16.42
N ASP A 257 -2.91 -0.85 16.44
CA ASP A 257 -3.82 0.18 16.96
C ASP A 257 -4.49 -0.22 18.26
N THR A 258 -4.86 -1.48 18.39
CA THR A 258 -5.49 -2.03 19.58
C THR A 258 -4.56 -3.05 20.23
N ASP A 259 -4.72 -3.31 21.54
CA ASP A 259 -3.83 -4.21 22.27
C ASP A 259 -2.33 -3.96 22.01
N VAL A 260 -1.96 -2.67 22.00
CA VAL A 260 -0.64 -2.17 21.61
C VAL A 260 0.47 -2.88 22.39
N PRO A 261 1.40 -3.58 21.74
CA PRO A 261 2.44 -4.38 22.40
C PRO A 261 3.55 -3.52 22.97
N VAL A 262 4.48 -4.12 23.69
CA VAL A 262 5.74 -3.46 24.03
C VAL A 262 6.53 -3.15 22.76
N LEU A 263 7.28 -2.04 22.78
CA LEU A 263 7.98 -1.50 21.60
C LEU A 263 8.87 -2.52 20.88
N ASP A 264 9.58 -3.39 21.64
CA ASP A 264 10.47 -4.39 21.03
C ASP A 264 9.73 -5.44 20.19
N VAL A 265 8.46 -5.72 20.47
CA VAL A 265 7.63 -6.60 19.64
C VAL A 265 7.31 -5.92 18.31
N LEU A 266 6.91 -4.65 18.34
CA LEU A 266 6.61 -3.87 17.14
C LEU A 266 7.86 -3.69 16.25
N LEU A 267 9.01 -3.35 16.85
CA LEU A 267 10.29 -3.27 16.14
C LEU A 267 10.72 -4.62 15.55
N GLY A 268 10.39 -5.73 16.23
CA GLY A 268 10.65 -7.09 15.71
C GLY A 268 9.88 -7.41 14.45
N GLU A 269 8.60 -7.00 14.35
CA GLU A 269 7.80 -7.14 13.11
C GLU A 269 8.39 -6.27 11.98
N ALA A 270 8.79 -5.02 12.27
CA ALA A 270 9.42 -4.14 11.30
C ALA A 270 10.74 -4.73 10.77
N MET A 271 11.58 -5.26 11.65
CA MET A 271 12.81 -5.95 11.25
C MET A 271 12.50 -7.17 10.35
N TRP A 272 11.43 -7.91 10.63
CA TRP A 272 11.02 -9.05 9.82
C TRP A 272 10.61 -8.61 8.40
N ALA A 273 9.87 -7.51 8.26
CA ALA A 273 9.52 -6.94 6.95
C ALA A 273 10.77 -6.58 6.13
N ASP A 274 11.76 -5.94 6.77
CA ASP A 274 13.04 -5.60 6.13
C ASP A 274 13.82 -6.82 5.68
N MET A 275 13.91 -7.84 6.53
CA MET A 275 14.61 -9.11 6.22
C MET A 275 13.95 -9.82 5.05
N LEU A 276 12.62 -9.85 5.02
CA LEU A 276 11.84 -10.47 3.96
C LEU A 276 12.06 -9.76 2.63
N THR A 277 11.94 -8.43 2.62
CA THR A 277 12.22 -7.59 1.44
C THR A 277 13.65 -7.82 0.92
N ALA A 278 14.64 -7.81 1.80
CA ALA A 278 16.04 -8.04 1.43
C ALA A 278 16.24 -9.44 0.81
N SER A 279 15.60 -10.48 1.36
CA SER A 279 15.64 -11.85 0.84
C SER A 279 15.04 -11.95 -0.57
N ILE A 280 13.88 -11.33 -0.79
CA ILE A 280 13.21 -11.31 -2.10
C ILE A 280 14.12 -10.62 -3.14
N MET A 281 14.64 -9.44 -2.81
CA MET A 281 15.51 -8.69 -3.72
C MET A 281 16.82 -9.42 -4.03
N PHE A 282 17.37 -10.15 -3.06
CA PHE A 282 18.54 -10.99 -3.29
C PHE A 282 18.23 -12.12 -4.27
N ASN A 283 17.11 -12.83 -4.09
CA ASN A 283 16.69 -13.92 -4.95
C ASN A 283 16.40 -13.45 -6.39
N GLN A 284 15.73 -12.31 -6.56
CA GLN A 284 15.48 -11.72 -7.87
C GLN A 284 16.79 -11.37 -8.60
N LYS A 285 17.78 -10.79 -7.88
CA LYS A 285 19.09 -10.49 -8.46
C LYS A 285 19.85 -11.75 -8.88
N GLN A 286 19.76 -12.84 -8.08
CA GLN A 286 20.39 -14.13 -8.42
C GLN A 286 19.75 -14.73 -9.68
N THR A 287 18.42 -14.76 -9.75
CA THR A 287 17.68 -15.25 -10.93
C THR A 287 18.01 -14.43 -12.18
N ALA A 288 18.04 -13.11 -12.05
CA ALA A 288 18.41 -12.23 -13.16
C ALA A 288 19.84 -12.49 -13.67
N ARG A 289 20.81 -12.70 -12.75
CA ARG A 289 22.20 -13.06 -13.10
C ARG A 289 22.28 -14.42 -13.80
N GLN A 290 21.58 -15.45 -13.29
CA GLN A 290 21.54 -16.77 -13.91
C GLN A 290 20.94 -16.70 -15.31
N ASN A 291 19.84 -15.97 -15.50
CA ASN A 291 19.20 -15.78 -16.81
C ASN A 291 20.13 -15.05 -17.79
N ALA A 292 20.86 -14.02 -17.32
CA ALA A 292 21.83 -13.30 -18.14
C ALA A 292 22.99 -14.22 -18.57
N THR A 293 23.53 -15.04 -17.67
CA THR A 293 24.60 -16.00 -17.95
C THR A 293 24.13 -17.06 -18.95
N THR A 294 22.93 -17.62 -18.75
CA THR A 294 22.33 -18.60 -19.66
C THR A 294 22.13 -18.01 -21.05
N ARG A 295 21.65 -16.76 -21.12
CA ARG A 295 21.48 -16.04 -22.41
C ARG A 295 22.80 -15.79 -23.11
N ALA A 296 23.85 -15.37 -22.37
CA ALA A 296 25.20 -15.17 -22.93
C ALA A 296 25.79 -16.49 -23.46
N CYS A 297 25.64 -17.58 -22.71
CA CYS A 297 26.08 -18.92 -23.15
C CYS A 297 25.35 -19.38 -24.41
N LEU A 298 24.03 -19.22 -24.49
CA LEU A 298 23.25 -19.56 -25.68
C LEU A 298 23.68 -18.75 -26.91
N VAL A 299 23.94 -17.46 -26.74
CA VAL A 299 24.43 -16.59 -27.83
C VAL A 299 25.79 -17.05 -28.26
N SER A 300 26.76 -17.33 -27.37
CA SER A 300 28.09 -17.85 -27.70
C SER A 300 28.01 -19.17 -28.46
N THR A 301 27.18 -20.11 -28.02
CA THR A 301 26.99 -21.42 -28.65
C THR A 301 26.40 -21.29 -30.07
N LEU A 302 25.49 -20.34 -30.27
CA LEU A 302 24.91 -20.07 -31.59
C LEU A 302 25.96 -19.49 -32.54
N PHE A 303 26.78 -18.55 -32.09
CA PHE A 303 27.88 -17.97 -32.91
C PHE A 303 28.95 -18.99 -33.24
N GLU A 304 29.35 -19.87 -32.31
CA GLU A 304 30.32 -20.94 -32.58
C GLU A 304 29.76 -22.02 -33.53
N GLY A 305 28.46 -22.33 -33.43
CA GLY A 305 27.77 -23.25 -34.34
C GLY A 305 27.70 -22.70 -35.78
N GLU A 306 27.45 -21.40 -35.93
CA GLU A 306 27.41 -20.73 -37.24
C GLU A 306 28.79 -20.59 -37.89
N ALA A 307 29.81 -20.29 -37.10
CA ALA A 307 31.19 -20.26 -37.60
C ALA A 307 31.63 -21.61 -38.20
N ARG A 308 31.09 -22.74 -37.65
CA ARG A 308 31.33 -24.09 -38.20
C ARG A 308 30.45 -24.44 -39.40
N ALA A 309 29.26 -23.83 -39.53
CA ALA A 309 28.28 -24.14 -40.56
C ALA A 309 28.36 -23.23 -41.80
N GLY A 310 29.17 -22.15 -41.78
CA GLY A 310 29.32 -21.22 -42.90
C GLY A 310 28.07 -20.43 -43.26
N MET A 311 27.11 -20.27 -42.33
CA MET A 311 25.89 -19.51 -42.58
C MET A 311 26.00 -18.04 -42.20
N PRO A 312 25.38 -17.10 -42.98
CA PRO A 312 25.42 -15.67 -42.64
C PRO A 312 24.66 -15.37 -41.33
N VAL A 313 25.28 -14.59 -40.45
CA VAL A 313 24.80 -14.17 -39.10
C VAL A 313 23.37 -13.59 -39.12
N LEU A 314 22.92 -12.99 -40.22
CA LEU A 314 21.59 -12.42 -40.40
C LEU A 314 20.44 -13.45 -40.45
N ALA A 315 20.71 -14.66 -40.92
CA ALA A 315 19.70 -15.72 -41.03
C ALA A 315 19.33 -16.31 -39.64
N ALA A 316 20.30 -16.41 -38.73
CA ALA A 316 20.07 -16.92 -37.38
C ALA A 316 19.29 -15.91 -36.51
N PHE A 317 19.53 -14.60 -36.71
CA PHE A 317 18.70 -13.57 -36.04
C PHE A 317 17.25 -13.61 -36.48
N ALA A 318 16.96 -13.89 -37.74
CA ALA A 318 15.62 -14.03 -38.28
C ALA A 318 14.93 -15.31 -37.73
N ALA A 319 15.65 -16.42 -37.63
CA ALA A 319 15.14 -17.68 -37.08
C ALA A 319 14.85 -17.60 -35.56
N ALA A 320 15.72 -16.92 -34.79
CA ALA A 320 15.51 -16.69 -33.36
C ALA A 320 14.32 -15.74 -33.08
N LYS A 321 14.06 -14.79 -33.96
CA LYS A 321 12.90 -13.89 -33.88
C LYS A 321 11.59 -14.62 -34.23
N ALA A 322 11.62 -15.52 -35.21
CA ALA A 322 10.47 -16.35 -35.59
C ALA A 322 10.10 -17.38 -34.51
N ALA A 323 11.07 -18.03 -33.88
CA ALA A 323 10.84 -18.96 -32.76
C ALA A 323 10.22 -18.30 -31.51
N ARG A 324 10.49 -16.99 -31.30
CA ARG A 324 9.83 -16.22 -30.23
C ARG A 324 8.35 -15.91 -30.51
N ALA A 325 7.98 -15.70 -31.77
CA ALA A 325 6.61 -15.39 -32.15
C ALA A 325 5.65 -16.61 -31.97
N THR A 326 6.19 -17.83 -32.02
CA THR A 326 5.42 -19.08 -31.86
C THR A 326 5.29 -19.54 -30.40
N SER A 327 6.11 -19.01 -29.47
CA SER A 327 6.09 -19.39 -28.04
C SER A 327 5.08 -18.60 -27.19
N VAL A 328 4.43 -17.58 -27.72
CA VAL A 328 3.49 -16.70 -26.98
C VAL A 328 2.02 -17.03 -27.24
N ALA A 329 1.71 -18.08 -27.98
CA ALA A 329 0.33 -18.50 -28.17
C ALA A 329 -0.11 -19.44 -27.02
N SER A 330 -0.70 -18.88 -25.98
CA SER A 330 -1.48 -19.63 -24.99
C SER A 330 -2.73 -20.20 -25.65
N PRO A 331 -3.13 -21.45 -25.35
CA PRO A 331 -4.33 -22.04 -25.91
C PRO A 331 -5.59 -21.34 -25.41
N PRO A 332 -6.67 -21.27 -26.22
CA PRO A 332 -7.91 -20.60 -25.83
C PRO A 332 -8.62 -21.40 -24.74
N LEU A 333 -9.06 -20.72 -23.70
CA LEU A 333 -9.98 -21.20 -22.67
C LEU A 333 -11.32 -21.58 -23.34
N LYS A 334 -11.64 -22.87 -23.36
CA LYS A 334 -12.97 -23.34 -23.73
C LYS A 334 -13.92 -23.14 -22.56
N GLU A 335 -15.01 -22.46 -22.87
CA GLU A 335 -16.24 -22.33 -22.09
C GLU A 335 -16.72 -23.66 -21.49
N ARG A 336 -17.05 -23.67 -20.21
CA ARG A 336 -18.02 -24.58 -19.60
C ARG A 336 -18.70 -23.87 -18.43
N TYR A 337 -19.79 -23.25 -18.68
CA TYR A 337 -20.86 -23.10 -17.69
C TYR A 337 -22.18 -23.51 -18.36
N HIS A 338 -22.65 -24.71 -18.00
CA HIS A 338 -24.05 -25.06 -18.13
C HIS A 338 -24.74 -24.75 -16.82
N VAL A 339 -25.70 -23.84 -16.87
CA VAL A 339 -26.71 -23.62 -15.87
C VAL A 339 -27.75 -24.73 -16.01
N ALA A 340 -28.13 -25.37 -14.91
CA ALA A 340 -29.34 -26.14 -14.79
C ALA A 340 -30.08 -25.69 -13.53
N ALA A 341 -31.31 -25.25 -13.77
CA ALA A 341 -32.54 -25.09 -12.98
C ALA A 341 -32.47 -25.09 -11.45
#